data_ac7e63916466af971140df10787dcc77
#
_entry.id   ac7e63916466af971140df10787dcc77
#
_cell.length_a   1.000
_cell.length_b   1.000
_cell.length_c   1.000
_cell.angle_alpha   90.00
_cell.angle_beta   90.00
_cell.angle_gamma   90.00
#
_symmetry.space_group_name_H-M   'P 1'
#
loop_
_entity.id
_entity.type
_entity.pdbx_description
1 polymer ?
#
loop_
_entity_poly.entity_id
_entity_poly.type
_entity_poly.pdbx_seq_one_letter_code
_entity_poly.pdbx_strand_id
1 'polypeptide(L)'
;QDIFETSFTDMPDISSEELLNLFNFIQEGINKKNIHALHDISDGGILTTLSELCFTNKIGCSISLDNNFQVSPEQFLFSEEVGVVIQINESKLKELKQSANSQNLIFQYLGKIGGSNFDILDKNKDKLFSRDISELEQAWSQVSYRIKSIRDNKDDAKSEFDLISKTSNTGLFTKDSFKQPK
;
A
#
# COMPACT_ATOMS: atom_id res chain seq x y z
N GLN A 1 13.16 11.36 12.31
CA GLN A 1 14.49 11.43 12.94
C GLN A 1 14.46 12.23 14.22
N ASP A 2 13.88 13.42 14.19
CA ASP A 2 13.86 14.36 15.33
C ASP A 2 12.95 13.93 16.49
N ILE A 3 11.99 13.01 16.22
CA ILE A 3 11.05 12.54 17.25
C ILE A 3 11.68 11.46 18.15
N PHE A 4 12.60 10.64 17.61
CA PHE A 4 13.14 9.48 18.31
C PHE A 4 14.65 9.53 18.54
N GLU A 5 15.32 10.64 18.17
CA GLU A 5 16.78 10.81 18.27
C GLU A 5 17.59 9.66 17.65
N THR A 6 17.00 8.99 16.63
CA THR A 6 17.67 7.89 15.93
C THR A 6 18.56 8.45 14.83
N SER A 7 19.84 8.12 14.88
CA SER A 7 20.78 8.45 13.81
C SER A 7 20.65 7.42 12.68
N PHE A 8 20.04 7.79 11.57
CA PHE A 8 20.23 7.08 10.31
C PHE A 8 21.49 7.61 9.63
N THR A 9 22.37 6.72 9.22
CA THR A 9 23.67 7.08 8.65
C THR A 9 23.59 7.48 7.19
N ASP A 10 22.57 6.98 6.47
CA ASP A 10 22.45 7.20 5.05
C ASP A 10 21.03 7.69 4.71
N MET A 11 20.92 8.64 3.81
CA MET A 11 19.64 9.03 3.21
C MET A 11 19.33 8.09 2.04
N PRO A 12 18.02 7.81 1.81
CA PRO A 12 17.61 7.11 0.60
C PRO A 12 18.19 7.81 -0.63
N ASP A 13 18.91 7.08 -1.44
CA ASP A 13 19.48 7.60 -2.69
C ASP A 13 19.16 6.65 -3.84
N ILE A 14 18.78 7.21 -4.96
CA ILE A 14 18.51 6.47 -6.19
C ILE A 14 19.18 7.20 -7.36
N SER A 15 19.91 6.49 -8.18
CA SER A 15 20.47 7.05 -9.38
C SER A 15 19.39 7.36 -10.44
N SER A 16 19.65 8.33 -11.32
CA SER A 16 18.72 8.62 -12.42
C SER A 16 18.48 7.41 -13.33
N GLU A 17 19.48 6.54 -13.47
CA GLU A 17 19.36 5.31 -14.26
C GLU A 17 18.41 4.30 -13.59
N GLU A 18 18.56 4.07 -12.29
CA GLU A 18 17.66 3.18 -11.54
C GLU A 18 16.22 3.68 -11.55
N LEU A 19 16.02 4.99 -11.38
CA LEU A 19 14.70 5.60 -11.47
C LEU A 19 14.08 5.42 -12.86
N LEU A 20 14.86 5.60 -13.93
CA LEU A 20 14.39 5.36 -15.30
C LEU A 20 14.06 3.90 -15.53
N ASN A 21 14.88 2.98 -15.03
CA ASN A 21 14.62 1.54 -15.12
C ASN A 21 13.33 1.16 -14.39
N LEU A 22 13.12 1.67 -13.18
CA LEU A 22 11.88 1.48 -12.42
C LEU A 22 10.66 1.99 -13.20
N PHE A 23 10.75 3.20 -13.76
CA PHE A 23 9.67 3.77 -14.56
C PHE A 23 9.35 2.90 -15.78
N ASN A 24 10.36 2.48 -16.54
CA ASN A 24 10.19 1.62 -17.72
C ASN A 24 9.57 0.28 -17.36
N PHE A 25 10.04 -0.36 -16.30
CA PHE A 25 9.48 -1.62 -15.78
C PHE A 25 7.98 -1.49 -15.46
N ILE A 26 7.60 -0.41 -14.76
CA ILE A 26 6.20 -0.13 -14.42
C ILE A 26 5.35 0.06 -15.68
N GLN A 27 5.81 0.92 -16.62
CA GLN A 27 5.10 1.20 -17.86
C GLN A 27 4.89 -0.07 -18.70
N GLU A 28 5.92 -0.91 -18.79
CA GLU A 28 5.83 -2.19 -19.48
C GLU A 28 4.81 -3.13 -18.82
N GLY A 29 4.85 -3.23 -17.50
CA GLY A 29 3.93 -4.06 -16.72
C GLY A 29 2.48 -3.63 -16.85
N ILE A 30 2.21 -2.32 -16.85
CA ILE A 30 0.88 -1.75 -17.06
C ILE A 30 0.39 -2.02 -18.49
N ASN A 31 1.21 -1.74 -19.50
CA ASN A 31 0.86 -1.94 -20.91
C ASN A 31 0.55 -3.41 -21.23
N LYS A 32 1.26 -4.33 -20.61
CA LYS A 32 1.02 -5.78 -20.72
C LYS A 32 -0.13 -6.28 -19.84
N LYS A 33 -0.77 -5.41 -19.04
CA LYS A 33 -1.82 -5.76 -18.06
C LYS A 33 -1.36 -6.80 -17.04
N ASN A 34 -0.09 -6.80 -16.70
CA ASN A 34 0.50 -7.67 -15.68
C ASN A 34 0.43 -7.06 -14.26
N ILE A 35 0.30 -5.73 -14.18
CA ILE A 35 0.13 -4.97 -12.93
C ILE A 35 -1.34 -4.60 -12.81
N HIS A 36 -1.98 -4.96 -11.70
CA HIS A 36 -3.40 -4.71 -11.43
C HIS A 36 -3.62 -3.49 -10.53
N ALA A 37 -2.72 -3.26 -9.60
CA ALA A 37 -2.67 -2.06 -8.76
C ALA A 37 -1.21 -1.72 -8.46
N LEU A 38 -0.96 -0.46 -8.20
CA LEU A 38 0.37 0.07 -7.92
C LEU A 38 0.24 1.24 -6.95
N HIS A 39 1.19 1.34 -6.03
CA HIS A 39 1.36 2.48 -5.13
C HIS A 39 2.86 2.70 -4.91
N ASP A 40 3.30 3.95 -4.92
CA ASP A 40 4.66 4.33 -4.55
C ASP A 40 4.88 4.21 -3.04
N ILE A 41 6.12 3.98 -2.64
CA ILE A 41 6.51 4.03 -1.24
C ILE A 41 6.80 5.49 -0.92
N SER A 42 6.04 6.03 0.03
CA SER A 42 6.10 7.41 0.48
C SER A 42 6.05 7.51 2.00
N ASP A 43 5.51 8.58 2.55
CA ASP A 43 5.42 8.84 3.99
C ASP A 43 4.85 7.64 4.77
N GLY A 44 5.62 7.16 5.75
CA GLY A 44 5.28 5.99 6.57
C GLY A 44 5.68 4.64 5.99
N GLY A 45 6.39 4.62 4.85
CA GLY A 45 7.03 3.44 4.27
C GLY A 45 6.08 2.38 3.73
N ILE A 46 6.58 1.16 3.60
CA ILE A 46 5.84 0.02 3.03
C ILE A 46 4.57 -0.31 3.83
N LEU A 47 4.59 -0.13 5.15
CA LEU A 47 3.42 -0.40 5.99
C LEU A 47 2.23 0.47 5.59
N THR A 48 2.45 1.77 5.45
CA THR A 48 1.41 2.72 5.03
C THR A 48 0.98 2.45 3.60
N THR A 49 1.91 2.29 2.67
CA THR A 49 1.65 1.96 1.25
C THR A 49 0.76 0.74 1.08
N LEU A 50 1.05 -0.35 1.78
CA LEU A 50 0.24 -1.57 1.75
C LEU A 50 -1.14 -1.36 2.36
N SER A 51 -1.22 -0.60 3.45
CA SER A 51 -2.51 -0.29 4.10
C SER A 51 -3.41 0.51 3.17
N GLU A 52 -2.90 1.53 2.51
CA GLU A 52 -3.62 2.38 1.56
C GLU A 52 -4.12 1.60 0.34
N LEU A 53 -3.30 0.68 -0.19
CA LEU A 53 -3.74 -0.26 -1.23
C LEU A 53 -4.93 -1.12 -0.77
N CYS A 54 -4.92 -1.55 0.49
CA CYS A 54 -6.00 -2.37 1.08
C CYS A 54 -7.29 -1.58 1.31
N PHE A 55 -7.21 -0.27 1.62
CA PHE A 55 -8.37 0.59 1.91
C PHE A 55 -9.31 0.70 0.71
N THR A 56 -8.77 0.74 -0.50
CA THR A 56 -9.55 0.98 -1.74
C THR A 56 -10.72 0.01 -1.91
N ASN A 57 -10.51 -1.26 -1.62
CA ASN A 57 -11.53 -2.31 -1.77
C ASN A 57 -11.88 -3.02 -0.45
N LYS A 58 -11.41 -2.53 0.69
CA LYS A 58 -11.58 -3.17 2.00
C LYS A 58 -11.10 -4.63 2.00
N ILE A 59 -10.04 -4.91 1.26
CA ILE A 59 -9.46 -6.25 1.16
C ILE A 59 -8.14 -6.26 1.93
N GLY A 60 -8.01 -7.19 2.86
CA GLY A 60 -6.80 -7.36 3.65
C GLY A 60 -5.64 -7.95 2.87
N CYS A 61 -4.50 -8.03 3.51
CA CYS A 61 -3.34 -8.72 2.98
C CYS A 61 -2.58 -9.44 4.10
N SER A 62 -1.78 -10.42 3.70
CA SER A 62 -0.86 -11.11 4.59
C SER A 62 0.54 -11.05 4.00
N ILE A 63 1.45 -10.36 4.70
CA ILE A 63 2.85 -10.24 4.30
C ILE A 63 3.74 -11.05 5.25
N SER A 64 4.85 -11.58 4.74
CA SER A 64 5.79 -12.36 5.52
C SER A 64 7.14 -11.65 5.58
N LEU A 65 7.60 -11.39 6.80
CA LEU A 65 8.94 -10.87 7.08
C LEU A 65 9.87 -12.07 7.25
N ASP A 66 10.26 -12.67 6.14
CA ASP A 66 11.22 -13.78 6.15
C ASP A 66 12.67 -13.26 6.24
N ASN A 67 13.63 -14.18 6.47
CA ASN A 67 15.04 -13.82 6.65
C ASN A 67 15.73 -13.30 5.36
N ASN A 68 15.00 -13.09 4.26
CA ASN A 68 15.56 -12.57 3.01
C ASN A 68 15.73 -11.04 3.04
N PHE A 69 15.22 -10.38 4.08
CA PHE A 69 15.48 -8.96 4.30
C PHE A 69 16.86 -8.78 4.93
N GLN A 70 17.68 -7.95 4.34
CA GLN A 70 19.02 -7.61 4.86
C GLN A 70 18.95 -6.56 6.00
N VAL A 71 17.74 -6.11 6.33
CA VAL A 71 17.45 -5.06 7.32
C VAL A 71 16.48 -5.58 8.39
N SER A 72 16.35 -4.88 9.51
CA SER A 72 15.38 -5.26 10.53
C SER A 72 13.93 -5.12 10.03
N PRO A 73 12.96 -5.85 10.62
CA PRO A 73 11.55 -5.71 10.29
C PRO A 73 11.05 -4.27 10.35
N GLU A 74 11.50 -3.51 11.36
CA GLU A 74 11.13 -2.11 11.55
C GLU A 74 11.70 -1.24 10.42
N GLN A 75 12.97 -1.41 10.08
CA GLN A 75 13.58 -0.70 8.97
C GLN A 75 12.84 -1.00 7.66
N PHE A 76 12.52 -2.26 7.40
CA PHE A 76 11.80 -2.64 6.20
C PHE A 76 10.41 -2.00 6.11
N LEU A 77 9.65 -2.01 7.22
CA LEU A 77 8.27 -1.54 7.23
C LEU A 77 8.16 -0.02 7.16
N PHE A 78 9.10 0.70 7.77
CA PHE A 78 9.00 2.15 7.95
C PHE A 78 10.03 2.95 7.14
N SER A 79 10.90 2.29 6.38
CA SER A 79 11.80 2.98 5.47
C SER A 79 11.05 3.57 4.28
N GLU A 80 11.38 4.81 3.96
CA GLU A 80 10.82 5.57 2.83
C GLU A 80 11.75 5.51 1.62
N GLU A 81 12.31 4.32 1.37
CA GLU A 81 13.14 4.07 0.20
C GLU A 81 12.36 4.20 -1.09
N VAL A 82 13.01 4.72 -2.12
CA VAL A 82 12.39 4.87 -3.44
C VAL A 82 12.00 3.50 -4.00
N GLY A 83 10.72 3.31 -4.22
CA GLY A 83 10.19 2.05 -4.70
C GLY A 83 8.68 2.09 -4.92
N VAL A 84 8.15 0.96 -5.32
CA VAL A 84 6.71 0.78 -5.55
C VAL A 84 6.25 -0.57 -5.03
N VAL A 85 5.03 -0.61 -4.53
CA VAL A 85 4.32 -1.86 -4.26
C VAL A 85 3.36 -2.13 -5.41
N ILE A 86 3.41 -3.33 -5.97
CA ILE A 86 2.55 -3.72 -7.09
C ILE A 86 1.73 -4.96 -6.73
N GLN A 87 0.48 -4.97 -7.19
CA GLN A 87 -0.38 -6.14 -7.16
C GLN A 87 -0.34 -6.83 -8.53
N ILE A 88 -0.07 -8.12 -8.53
CA ILE A 88 0.05 -8.93 -9.73
C ILE A 88 -0.70 -10.25 -9.59
N ASN A 89 -0.96 -10.93 -10.72
CA ASN A 89 -1.37 -12.33 -10.69
C ASN A 89 -0.16 -13.22 -10.34
N GLU A 90 -0.35 -14.21 -9.46
CA GLU A 90 0.70 -15.13 -9.04
C GLU A 90 1.37 -15.85 -10.22
N SER A 91 0.62 -16.15 -11.28
CA SER A 91 1.16 -16.76 -12.51
C SER A 91 2.19 -15.89 -13.24
N LYS A 92 2.21 -14.58 -12.96
CA LYS A 92 3.12 -13.60 -13.56
C LYS A 92 4.36 -13.30 -12.72
N LEU A 93 4.41 -13.83 -11.49
CA LEU A 93 5.50 -13.57 -10.54
C LEU A 93 6.88 -13.85 -11.14
N LYS A 94 7.06 -15.02 -11.76
CA LYS A 94 8.35 -15.43 -12.34
C LYS A 94 8.76 -14.52 -13.51
N GLU A 95 7.84 -14.21 -14.39
CA GLU A 95 8.06 -13.34 -15.56
C GLU A 95 8.50 -11.94 -15.12
N LEU A 96 7.74 -11.33 -14.20
CA LEU A 96 8.03 -9.99 -13.71
C LEU A 96 9.33 -9.92 -12.90
N LYS A 97 9.62 -10.93 -12.09
CA LYS A 97 10.91 -11.00 -11.36
C LYS A 97 12.10 -11.09 -12.32
N GLN A 98 11.99 -11.84 -13.40
CA GLN A 98 13.03 -11.91 -14.43
C GLN A 98 13.19 -10.58 -15.16
N SER A 99 12.07 -9.92 -15.51
CA SER A 99 12.09 -8.59 -16.15
C SER A 99 12.74 -7.54 -15.26
N ALA A 100 12.39 -7.50 -13.97
CA ALA A 100 13.00 -6.57 -13.01
C ALA A 100 14.52 -6.80 -12.89
N ASN A 101 14.93 -8.05 -12.73
CA ASN A 101 16.35 -8.39 -12.61
C ASN A 101 17.16 -8.01 -13.87
N SER A 102 16.57 -8.13 -15.07
CA SER A 102 17.23 -7.71 -16.33
C SER A 102 17.42 -6.21 -16.45
N GLN A 103 16.70 -5.44 -15.63
CA GLN A 103 16.78 -3.98 -15.54
C GLN A 103 17.51 -3.52 -14.27
N ASN A 104 18.23 -4.43 -13.59
CA ASN A 104 18.96 -4.18 -12.34
C ASN A 104 18.05 -3.68 -11.19
N LEU A 105 16.76 -4.06 -11.18
CA LEU A 105 15.82 -3.71 -10.12
C LEU A 105 15.74 -4.83 -9.09
N ILE A 106 15.65 -4.45 -7.82
CA ILE A 106 15.34 -5.38 -6.72
C ILE A 106 13.84 -5.69 -6.76
N PHE A 107 13.49 -6.97 -6.94
CA PHE A 107 12.11 -7.42 -6.94
C PHE A 107 11.88 -8.39 -5.79
N GLN A 108 10.98 -8.03 -4.89
CA GLN A 108 10.68 -8.81 -3.70
C GLN A 108 9.21 -9.21 -3.62
N TYR A 109 8.96 -10.48 -3.34
CA TYR A 109 7.62 -10.97 -3.06
C TYR A 109 7.29 -10.72 -1.59
N LEU A 110 6.22 -9.98 -1.31
CA LEU A 110 5.82 -9.61 0.05
C LEU A 110 4.80 -10.57 0.66
N GLY A 111 3.82 -11.03 -0.14
CA GLY A 111 2.73 -11.85 0.38
C GLY A 111 1.53 -11.90 -0.54
N LYS A 112 0.35 -12.14 0.05
CA LYS A 112 -0.92 -12.32 -0.68
C LYS A 112 -1.98 -11.36 -0.17
N ILE A 113 -2.84 -10.93 -1.09
CA ILE A 113 -4.05 -10.18 -0.75
C ILE A 113 -5.21 -11.13 -0.48
N GLY A 114 -6.08 -10.76 0.43
CA GLY A 114 -7.29 -11.52 0.77
C GLY A 114 -7.71 -11.34 2.23
N GLY A 115 -8.94 -11.74 2.52
CA GLY A 115 -9.51 -11.57 3.86
C GLY A 115 -9.86 -10.12 4.20
N SER A 116 -10.11 -9.85 5.48
CA SER A 116 -10.45 -8.52 6.01
C SER A 116 -9.34 -7.91 6.87
N ASN A 117 -8.30 -8.69 7.19
CA ASN A 117 -7.23 -8.26 8.07
C ASN A 117 -5.95 -7.92 7.31
N PHE A 118 -5.23 -6.97 7.85
CA PHE A 118 -3.82 -6.74 7.54
C PHE A 118 -2.99 -7.57 8.52
N ASP A 119 -2.32 -8.60 8.01
CA ASP A 119 -1.50 -9.52 8.80
C ASP A 119 -0.01 -9.35 8.44
N ILE A 120 0.84 -9.20 9.45
CA ILE A 120 2.29 -9.28 9.32
C ILE A 120 2.75 -10.54 10.02
N LEU A 121 3.42 -11.41 9.29
CA LEU A 121 3.91 -12.69 9.77
C LEU A 121 5.43 -12.66 9.90
N ASP A 122 5.93 -13.35 10.93
CA ASP A 122 7.35 -13.64 11.04
C ASP A 122 7.79 -14.80 10.10
N LYS A 123 9.06 -15.17 10.18
CA LYS A 123 9.64 -16.30 9.44
C LYS A 123 9.00 -17.65 9.75
N ASN A 124 8.41 -17.81 10.95
CA ASN A 124 7.72 -19.04 11.37
C ASN A 124 6.23 -19.01 10.99
N LYS A 125 5.78 -17.92 10.35
CA LYS A 125 4.38 -17.61 10.04
C LYS A 125 3.52 -17.31 11.28
N ASP A 126 4.16 -16.96 12.40
CA ASP A 126 3.46 -16.44 13.55
C ASP A 126 3.08 -14.99 13.30
N LYS A 127 1.89 -14.60 13.77
CA LYS A 127 1.38 -13.23 13.57
C LYS A 127 2.07 -12.26 14.52
N LEU A 128 2.90 -11.37 13.98
CA LEU A 128 3.49 -10.24 14.69
C LEU A 128 2.48 -9.11 14.83
N PHE A 129 1.64 -8.92 13.83
CA PHE A 129 0.63 -7.88 13.80
C PHE A 129 -0.60 -8.38 13.04
N SER A 130 -1.79 -8.01 13.52
CA SER A 130 -3.06 -8.30 12.86
C SER A 130 -4.09 -7.24 13.25
N ARG A 131 -4.67 -6.58 12.25
CA ARG A 131 -5.76 -5.60 12.44
C ARG A 131 -6.74 -5.69 11.28
N ASP A 132 -8.00 -5.43 11.59
CA ASP A 132 -9.01 -5.24 10.55
C ASP A 132 -8.70 -4.00 9.71
N ILE A 133 -8.92 -4.08 8.40
CA ILE A 133 -8.63 -3.00 7.47
C ILE A 133 -9.41 -1.73 7.81
N SER A 134 -10.65 -1.85 8.28
CA SER A 134 -11.45 -0.69 8.66
C SER A 134 -10.89 0.01 9.91
N GLU A 135 -10.29 -0.73 10.85
CA GLU A 135 -9.60 -0.14 12.00
C GLU A 135 -8.37 0.65 11.58
N LEU A 136 -7.58 0.11 10.65
CA LEU A 136 -6.41 0.81 10.11
C LEU A 136 -6.80 2.05 9.33
N GLU A 137 -7.84 1.97 8.50
CA GLU A 137 -8.33 3.12 7.74
C GLU A 137 -8.91 4.21 8.66
N GLN A 138 -9.59 3.83 9.75
CA GLN A 138 -10.02 4.79 10.76
C GLN A 138 -8.83 5.49 11.43
N ALA A 139 -7.79 4.74 11.81
CA ALA A 139 -6.57 5.31 12.38
C ALA A 139 -5.88 6.29 11.42
N TRP A 140 -5.74 5.90 10.14
CA TRP A 140 -5.18 6.72 9.08
C TRP A 140 -6.00 7.99 8.84
N SER A 141 -7.34 7.89 8.81
CA SER A 141 -8.24 9.01 8.55
C SER A 141 -8.45 9.94 9.75
N GLN A 142 -7.95 9.57 10.93
CA GLN A 142 -8.29 10.29 12.17
C GLN A 142 -7.85 11.76 12.19
N VAL A 143 -6.67 12.06 11.62
CA VAL A 143 -6.17 13.44 11.55
C VAL A 143 -7.09 14.29 10.67
N SER A 144 -7.42 13.81 9.48
CA SER A 144 -8.32 14.49 8.55
C SER A 144 -9.71 14.69 9.15
N TYR A 145 -10.24 13.68 9.86
CA TYR A 145 -11.50 13.79 10.60
C TYR A 145 -11.45 14.89 11.66
N ARG A 146 -10.38 14.95 12.46
CA ARG A 146 -10.23 16.00 13.49
C ARG A 146 -10.19 17.40 12.87
N ILE A 147 -9.45 17.58 11.78
CA ILE A 147 -9.39 18.85 11.06
C ILE A 147 -10.78 19.23 10.53
N LYS A 148 -11.48 18.31 9.85
CA LYS A 148 -12.84 18.52 9.34
C LYS A 148 -13.82 18.88 10.45
N SER A 149 -13.77 18.20 11.60
CA SER A 149 -14.67 18.45 12.74
C SER A 149 -14.48 19.81 13.40
N ILE A 150 -13.33 20.48 13.19
CA ILE A 150 -13.06 21.85 13.66
C ILE A 150 -13.48 22.89 12.61
N ARG A 151 -13.21 22.59 11.33
CA ARG A 151 -13.40 23.52 10.20
C ARG A 151 -14.83 23.53 9.67
N ASP A 152 -15.45 22.36 9.59
CA ASP A 152 -16.71 22.12 8.90
C ASP A 152 -17.83 21.76 9.91
N ASN A 153 -18.98 21.26 9.42
CA ASN A 153 -20.02 20.73 10.28
C ASN A 153 -19.54 19.45 10.99
N LYS A 154 -19.57 19.48 12.31
CA LYS A 154 -19.07 18.39 13.15
C LYS A 154 -19.84 17.07 12.99
N ASP A 155 -21.16 17.16 12.80
CA ASP A 155 -22.01 15.98 12.67
C ASP A 155 -21.82 15.32 11.29
N ASP A 156 -21.64 16.13 10.24
CA ASP A 156 -21.33 15.64 8.90
C ASP A 156 -19.96 15.01 8.86
N ALA A 157 -18.93 15.64 9.45
CA ALA A 157 -17.60 15.09 9.56
C ALA A 157 -17.59 13.74 10.31
N LYS A 158 -18.39 13.66 11.40
CA LYS A 158 -18.54 12.39 12.13
C LYS A 158 -19.25 11.33 11.30
N SER A 159 -20.30 11.70 10.57
CA SER A 159 -21.04 10.77 9.72
C SER A 159 -20.15 10.17 8.62
N GLU A 160 -19.30 10.98 7.98
CA GLU A 160 -18.32 10.51 7.01
C GLU A 160 -17.32 9.53 7.64
N PHE A 161 -16.78 9.88 8.81
CA PHE A 161 -15.82 9.05 9.50
C PHE A 161 -16.42 7.69 9.92
N ASP A 162 -17.67 7.69 10.40
CA ASP A 162 -18.37 6.47 10.79
C ASP A 162 -18.69 5.53 9.59
N LEU A 163 -18.68 6.07 8.34
CA LEU A 163 -18.84 5.24 7.14
C LEU A 163 -17.66 4.31 6.87
N ILE A 164 -16.47 4.65 7.34
CA ILE A 164 -15.26 3.85 7.16
C ILE A 164 -15.46 2.43 7.70
N SER A 165 -16.11 2.28 8.86
CA SER A 165 -16.38 0.98 9.48
C SER A 165 -17.53 0.19 8.85
N LYS A 166 -18.30 0.80 7.93
CA LYS A 166 -19.43 0.15 7.27
C LYS A 166 -18.99 -0.63 6.03
N THR A 167 -18.85 -1.92 6.15
CA THR A 167 -18.46 -2.83 5.05
C THR A 167 -19.47 -2.86 3.90
N SER A 168 -20.73 -2.47 4.14
CA SER A 168 -21.78 -2.40 3.13
C SER A 168 -21.82 -1.09 2.35
N ASN A 169 -20.92 -0.15 2.66
CA ASN A 169 -20.85 1.12 1.95
C ASN A 169 -20.14 0.94 0.60
N THR A 170 -20.91 0.94 -0.48
CA THR A 170 -20.41 0.85 -1.86
C THR A 170 -19.97 2.19 -2.44
N GLY A 171 -19.93 3.26 -1.62
CA GLY A 171 -19.63 4.62 -2.05
C GLY A 171 -20.80 5.28 -2.79
N LEU A 172 -20.54 6.46 -3.35
CA LEU A 172 -21.49 7.19 -4.17
C LEU A 172 -21.41 6.68 -5.61
N PHE A 173 -22.56 6.41 -6.21
CA PHE A 173 -22.67 6.09 -7.63
C PHE A 173 -23.76 6.91 -8.29
N THR A 174 -23.57 7.25 -9.56
CA THR A 174 -24.58 7.91 -10.38
C THR A 174 -25.31 6.88 -11.23
N LYS A 175 -26.62 7.03 -11.34
CA LYS A 175 -27.43 6.23 -12.26
C LYS A 175 -27.99 7.19 -13.32
N ASP A 176 -27.54 7.02 -14.54
CA ASP A 176 -28.05 7.82 -15.65
C ASP A 176 -29.55 7.54 -15.88
N SER A 177 -30.34 8.60 -15.87
CA SER A 177 -31.79 8.52 -16.08
C SER A 177 -32.20 8.69 -17.55
N PHE A 178 -31.26 8.98 -18.44
CA PHE A 178 -31.53 9.19 -19.86
C PHE A 178 -30.88 8.10 -20.74
N LYS A 179 -31.55 7.76 -21.82
CA LYS A 179 -31.00 6.83 -22.81
C LYS A 179 -30.05 7.61 -23.72
N GLN A 180 -28.84 7.08 -23.94
CA GLN A 180 -27.96 7.64 -24.96
C GLN A 180 -28.68 7.59 -26.31
N PRO A 181 -28.67 8.68 -27.12
CA PRO A 181 -29.18 8.63 -28.50
C PRO A 181 -28.36 7.59 -29.28
N LYS A 182 -29.07 6.80 -30.09
CA LYS A 182 -28.45 5.82 -30.98
C LYS A 182 -27.69 6.51 -32.09
#